data_e64ee6df1bf23239007602c1a18b155c
#
_entry.id   e64ee6df1bf23239007602c1a18b155c
#
_cell.length_a   1.000
_cell.length_b   1.000
_cell.length_c   1.000
_cell.angle_alpha   90.00
_cell.angle_beta   90.00
_cell.angle_gamma   90.00
#
_symmetry.space_group_name_H-M   'P 1'
#
loop_
_entity.id
_entity.type
_entity.pdbx_description
1 polymer ?
#
loop_
_entity_poly.entity_id
_entity_poly.type
_entity_poly.pdbx_seq_one_letter_code
_entity_poly.pdbx_strand_id
1 'polypeptide(L)'
;MPTVLKAAAVLDVDKGRVVPDGFVLVAGETIQSWGNRTDLPSVPPDTAVLSFPRQTLIPGLINSHAHLCVPSGGQPFYLKQSDEMALLTAVRNMRRELLSGVTTVRDCGDQNGVLFALRKAVNLAILDGPRFILCGPPLTMTGGHAHFLGGVADGPAEIARMVRRRIAEGADFIKLIGTGGGTPDTHPAHASYSRQELAAAVSAAHRLDVPVTVHCRGTPGIVNALEAGVDQIEHA
;
A
#
# COMPACT_ATOMS: atom_id res chain seq x y z
N MET A 1 20.12 -9.27 -20.30
CA MET A 1 20.45 -10.71 -20.44
C MET A 1 19.45 -11.52 -19.65
N PRO A 2 19.08 -12.74 -20.10
CA PRO A 2 18.22 -13.61 -19.32
C PRO A 2 18.93 -14.12 -18.07
N THR A 3 18.17 -14.43 -17.03
CA THR A 3 18.64 -15.03 -15.78
C THR A 3 17.77 -16.20 -15.40
N VAL A 4 18.36 -17.34 -15.07
CA VAL A 4 17.67 -18.50 -14.52
C VAL A 4 17.88 -18.57 -13.02
N LEU A 5 16.78 -18.56 -12.27
CA LEU A 5 16.77 -18.85 -10.84
C LEU A 5 16.45 -20.34 -10.67
N LYS A 6 17.30 -21.11 -10.01
CA LYS A 6 17.07 -22.53 -9.68
C LYS A 6 16.90 -22.67 -8.18
N ALA A 7 15.88 -23.40 -7.73
CA ALA A 7 15.61 -23.57 -6.31
C ALA A 7 15.15 -25.00 -5.98
N ALA A 8 15.12 -25.33 -4.68
CA ALA A 8 14.55 -26.60 -4.22
C ALA A 8 13.07 -26.72 -4.64
N ALA A 9 12.35 -25.59 -4.72
CA ALA A 9 10.98 -25.56 -5.17
C ALA A 9 10.57 -24.16 -5.66
N VAL A 10 9.42 -24.08 -6.35
CA VAL A 10 8.72 -22.85 -6.74
C VAL A 10 7.27 -22.96 -6.29
N LEU A 11 6.70 -21.89 -5.74
CA LEU A 11 5.28 -21.81 -5.37
C LEU A 11 4.43 -21.43 -6.59
N ASP A 12 3.51 -22.34 -6.97
CA ASP A 12 2.42 -22.09 -7.89
C ASP A 12 1.27 -21.43 -7.10
N VAL A 13 1.17 -20.10 -7.16
CA VAL A 13 0.17 -19.35 -6.38
C VAL A 13 -1.25 -19.56 -6.91
N ASP A 14 -1.41 -19.82 -8.21
CA ASP A 14 -2.73 -20.01 -8.83
C ASP A 14 -3.37 -21.34 -8.39
N LYS A 15 -2.53 -22.36 -8.17
CA LYS A 15 -2.97 -23.69 -7.77
C LYS A 15 -2.73 -24.00 -6.29
N GLY A 16 -2.10 -23.08 -5.56
CA GLY A 16 -1.77 -23.25 -4.15
C GLY A 16 -0.87 -24.47 -3.87
N ARG A 17 0.05 -24.81 -4.80
CA ARG A 17 0.93 -25.97 -4.67
C ARG A 17 2.40 -25.62 -4.85
N VAL A 18 3.25 -26.42 -4.24
CA VAL A 18 4.72 -26.33 -4.38
C VAL A 18 5.17 -27.25 -5.51
N VAL A 19 5.91 -26.71 -6.48
CA VAL A 19 6.56 -27.46 -7.56
C VAL A 19 8.00 -27.75 -7.16
N PRO A 20 8.40 -29.02 -6.90
CA PRO A 20 9.76 -29.36 -6.51
C PRO A 20 10.74 -29.17 -7.66
N ASP A 21 12.04 -29.06 -7.33
CA ASP A 21 13.12 -28.87 -8.30
C ASP A 21 12.81 -27.72 -9.27
N GLY A 22 12.53 -26.55 -8.68
CA GLY A 22 11.91 -25.45 -9.39
C GLY A 22 12.90 -24.55 -10.15
N PHE A 23 12.40 -23.92 -11.21
CA PHE A 23 13.12 -22.83 -11.88
C PHE A 23 12.19 -21.64 -12.15
N VAL A 24 12.79 -20.45 -12.30
CA VAL A 24 12.19 -19.26 -12.87
C VAL A 24 13.15 -18.66 -13.88
N LEU A 25 12.73 -18.47 -15.11
CA LEU A 25 13.49 -17.79 -16.17
C LEU A 25 12.98 -16.34 -16.28
N VAL A 26 13.87 -15.39 -16.09
CA VAL A 26 13.59 -13.95 -16.16
C VAL A 26 14.35 -13.35 -17.32
N ALA A 27 13.71 -12.49 -18.11
CA ALA A 27 14.37 -11.65 -19.11
C ALA A 27 13.89 -10.20 -18.97
N GLY A 28 14.83 -9.30 -18.69
CA GLY A 28 14.51 -7.93 -18.28
C GLY A 28 13.67 -7.93 -16.99
N GLU A 29 12.50 -7.34 -17.04
CA GLU A 29 11.56 -7.22 -15.90
C GLU A 29 10.43 -8.26 -15.94
N THR A 30 10.53 -9.27 -16.82
CA THR A 30 9.43 -10.19 -17.07
C THR A 30 9.85 -11.65 -16.79
N ILE A 31 9.00 -12.40 -16.08
CA ILE A 31 9.10 -13.86 -15.99
C ILE A 31 8.66 -14.44 -17.32
N GLN A 32 9.58 -15.15 -18.01
CA GLN A 32 9.32 -15.79 -19.29
C GLN A 32 8.72 -17.18 -19.13
N SER A 33 9.21 -17.94 -18.16
CA SER A 33 8.69 -19.26 -17.81
C SER A 33 9.10 -19.64 -16.39
N TRP A 34 8.37 -20.56 -15.80
CA TRP A 34 8.67 -21.15 -14.50
C TRP A 34 8.05 -22.55 -14.40
N GLY A 35 8.55 -23.38 -13.52
CA GLY A 35 8.03 -24.72 -13.32
C GLY A 35 9.07 -25.68 -12.73
N ASN A 36 8.91 -26.97 -13.02
CA ASN A 36 9.92 -27.97 -12.69
C ASN A 36 11.13 -27.82 -13.63
N ARG A 37 12.33 -28.06 -13.14
CA ARG A 37 13.58 -27.89 -13.91
C ARG A 37 13.65 -28.73 -15.17
N THR A 38 12.93 -29.84 -15.26
CA THR A 38 12.81 -30.63 -16.48
C THR A 38 12.14 -29.88 -17.64
N ASP A 39 11.34 -28.89 -17.32
CA ASP A 39 10.59 -28.06 -18.27
C ASP A 39 11.34 -26.76 -18.64
N LEU A 40 12.58 -26.57 -18.11
CA LEU A 40 13.38 -25.40 -18.42
C LEU A 40 13.72 -25.39 -19.93
N PRO A 41 13.32 -24.33 -20.66
CA PRO A 41 13.64 -24.22 -22.07
C PRO A 41 15.17 -24.06 -22.28
N SER A 42 15.62 -24.35 -23.51
CA SER A 42 17.00 -24.05 -23.90
C SER A 42 17.27 -22.57 -23.78
N VAL A 43 18.35 -22.22 -23.10
CA VAL A 43 18.77 -20.82 -22.87
C VAL A 43 20.16 -20.60 -23.47
N PRO A 44 20.51 -19.35 -23.86
CA PRO A 44 21.86 -19.03 -24.34
C PRO A 44 22.95 -19.44 -23.34
N PRO A 45 24.17 -19.81 -23.84
CA PRO A 45 25.26 -20.28 -22.98
C PRO A 45 25.75 -19.25 -21.94
N ASP A 46 25.56 -17.96 -22.22
CA ASP A 46 25.93 -16.82 -21.38
C ASP A 46 24.82 -16.40 -20.39
N THR A 47 23.75 -17.20 -20.28
CA THR A 47 22.65 -16.94 -19.35
C THR A 47 23.15 -17.05 -17.91
N ALA A 48 22.92 -16.00 -17.11
CA ALA A 48 23.23 -16.01 -15.69
C ALA A 48 22.37 -17.07 -14.96
N VAL A 49 22.99 -17.82 -14.05
CA VAL A 49 22.29 -18.83 -13.24
C VAL A 49 22.53 -18.54 -11.76
N LEU A 50 21.44 -18.29 -11.02
CA LEU A 50 21.46 -18.18 -9.56
C LEU A 50 20.84 -19.45 -8.95
N SER A 51 21.48 -20.03 -7.94
CA SER A 51 21.06 -21.30 -7.35
C SER A 51 20.71 -21.16 -5.87
N PHE A 52 19.53 -21.65 -5.50
CA PHE A 52 18.94 -21.63 -4.16
C PHE A 52 18.53 -23.05 -3.74
N PRO A 53 19.49 -23.97 -3.50
CA PRO A 53 19.22 -25.41 -3.40
C PRO A 53 18.42 -25.82 -2.17
N ARG A 54 18.21 -24.91 -1.22
CA ARG A 54 17.45 -25.16 0.02
C ARG A 54 16.26 -24.22 0.22
N GLN A 55 16.00 -23.35 -0.75
CA GLN A 55 14.93 -22.34 -0.66
C GLN A 55 13.80 -22.68 -1.62
N THR A 56 12.61 -22.18 -1.30
CA THR A 56 11.48 -22.13 -2.20
C THR A 56 11.36 -20.71 -2.77
N LEU A 57 11.31 -20.59 -4.10
CA LEU A 57 11.00 -19.32 -4.74
C LEU A 57 9.51 -19.05 -4.62
N ILE A 58 9.18 -17.85 -4.19
CA ILE A 58 7.82 -17.33 -4.12
C ILE A 58 7.75 -15.98 -4.85
N PRO A 59 6.59 -15.54 -5.34
CA PRO A 59 6.41 -14.17 -5.77
C PRO A 59 6.74 -13.19 -4.65
N GLY A 60 7.14 -11.98 -5.00
CA GLY A 60 7.31 -10.92 -4.01
C GLY A 60 6.03 -10.69 -3.22
N LEU A 61 6.17 -10.50 -1.91
CA LEU A 61 5.05 -10.28 -1.00
C LEU A 61 4.43 -8.89 -1.25
N ILE A 62 3.15 -8.78 -0.94
CA ILE A 62 2.39 -7.52 -1.02
C ILE A 62 1.98 -7.13 0.40
N ASN A 63 2.41 -5.95 0.87
CA ASN A 63 1.86 -5.34 2.06
C ASN A 63 0.69 -4.42 1.64
N SER A 64 -0.54 -4.84 1.91
CA SER A 64 -1.75 -4.13 1.49
C SER A 64 -2.21 -3.02 2.45
N HIS A 65 -1.56 -2.87 3.61
CA HIS A 65 -1.87 -1.83 4.58
C HIS A 65 -0.62 -1.39 5.35
N ALA A 66 0.03 -0.35 4.89
CA ALA A 66 1.20 0.25 5.54
C ALA A 66 0.99 1.72 5.86
N HIS A 67 1.84 2.24 6.73
CA HIS A 67 2.04 3.66 7.04
C HIS A 67 3.55 3.89 7.17
N LEU A 68 4.25 3.98 6.04
CA LEU A 68 5.71 3.99 6.03
C LEU A 68 6.34 5.19 6.73
N CYS A 69 5.66 6.34 6.74
CA CYS A 69 6.13 7.54 7.43
C CYS A 69 5.95 7.49 8.95
N VAL A 70 5.21 6.50 9.48
CA VAL A 70 4.95 6.39 10.92
C VAL A 70 6.16 5.75 11.62
N PRO A 71 6.65 6.35 12.74
CA PRO A 71 7.73 5.79 13.51
C PRO A 71 7.40 4.40 14.07
N SER A 72 8.36 3.48 14.04
CA SER A 72 8.30 2.18 14.71
C SER A 72 9.17 2.18 15.96
N GLY A 73 8.89 1.31 16.93
CA GLY A 73 9.78 1.10 18.08
C GLY A 73 9.40 1.89 19.33
N GLY A 74 8.10 1.99 19.63
CA GLY A 74 7.61 2.51 20.92
C GLY A 74 7.45 4.02 21.01
N GLN A 75 7.75 4.77 19.95
CA GLN A 75 7.39 6.17 19.90
C GLN A 75 5.89 6.34 19.59
N PRO A 76 5.21 7.30 20.22
CA PRO A 76 3.82 7.56 19.90
C PRO A 76 3.66 7.92 18.41
N PHE A 77 2.91 7.09 17.67
CA PHE A 77 2.75 7.24 16.22
C PHE A 77 1.99 8.52 15.82
N TYR A 78 1.25 9.11 16.75
CA TYR A 78 0.46 10.33 16.54
C TYR A 78 1.26 11.63 16.74
N LEU A 79 2.54 11.56 17.07
CA LEU A 79 3.38 12.75 17.17
C LEU A 79 3.75 13.22 15.76
N LYS A 80 3.36 14.46 15.46
CA LYS A 80 3.74 15.11 14.21
C LYS A 80 5.25 15.29 14.14
N GLN A 81 5.86 14.86 13.05
CA GLN A 81 7.26 15.08 12.71
C GLN A 81 7.38 16.25 11.72
N SER A 82 8.61 16.70 11.41
CA SER A 82 8.80 17.47 10.19
C SER A 82 8.63 16.55 8.96
N ASP A 83 8.29 17.10 7.81
CA ASP A 83 8.07 16.31 6.59
C ASP A 83 9.35 15.60 6.14
N GLU A 84 10.52 16.22 6.37
CA GLU A 84 11.83 15.61 6.11
C GLU A 84 12.05 14.37 6.98
N MET A 85 11.71 14.45 8.28
CA MET A 85 11.82 13.30 9.19
C MET A 85 10.82 12.20 8.86
N ALA A 86 9.61 12.56 8.45
CA ALA A 86 8.60 11.62 7.98
C ALA A 86 9.10 10.89 6.71
N LEU A 87 9.69 11.62 5.75
CA LEU A 87 10.28 11.04 4.55
C LEU A 87 11.46 10.12 4.86
N LEU A 88 12.40 10.53 5.72
CA LEU A 88 13.54 9.70 6.12
C LEU A 88 13.08 8.44 6.87
N THR A 89 12.05 8.54 7.69
CA THR A 89 11.41 7.41 8.36
C THR A 89 10.82 6.44 7.32
N ALA A 90 10.14 6.96 6.31
CA ALA A 90 9.55 6.18 5.23
C ALA A 90 10.63 5.46 4.40
N VAL A 91 11.74 6.12 4.07
CA VAL A 91 12.88 5.50 3.36
C VAL A 91 13.43 4.31 4.16
N ARG A 92 13.64 4.48 5.47
CA ARG A 92 14.10 3.39 6.34
C ARG A 92 13.11 2.23 6.37
N ASN A 93 11.81 2.51 6.53
CA ASN A 93 10.79 1.49 6.62
C ASN A 93 10.58 0.79 5.27
N MET A 94 10.56 1.53 4.16
CA MET A 94 10.55 1.00 2.80
C MET A 94 11.67 -0.03 2.56
N ARG A 95 12.90 0.31 2.97
CA ARG A 95 14.04 -0.61 2.85
C ARG A 95 13.84 -1.89 3.67
N ARG A 96 13.25 -1.78 4.86
CA ARG A 96 12.93 -2.97 5.69
C ARG A 96 11.88 -3.85 5.02
N GLU A 97 10.82 -3.25 4.46
CA GLU A 97 9.81 -3.97 3.68
C GLU A 97 10.46 -4.74 2.53
N LEU A 98 11.26 -4.07 1.70
CA LEU A 98 11.93 -4.69 0.58
C LEU A 98 12.87 -5.84 1.00
N LEU A 99 13.68 -5.66 2.04
CA LEU A 99 14.58 -6.69 2.58
C LEU A 99 13.82 -7.87 3.24
N SER A 100 12.56 -7.69 3.61
CA SER A 100 11.67 -8.74 4.11
C SER A 100 10.95 -9.50 2.97
N GLY A 101 11.21 -9.14 1.70
CA GLY A 101 10.60 -9.77 0.53
C GLY A 101 9.31 -9.10 0.05
N VAL A 102 8.93 -7.96 0.64
CA VAL A 102 7.77 -7.17 0.18
C VAL A 102 8.17 -6.32 -1.01
N THR A 103 7.61 -6.63 -2.18
CA THR A 103 7.92 -5.96 -3.45
C THR A 103 6.83 -4.99 -3.90
N THR A 104 5.69 -4.98 -3.22
CA THR A 104 4.60 -4.01 -3.43
C THR A 104 4.05 -3.56 -2.08
N VAL A 105 3.92 -2.26 -1.89
CA VAL A 105 3.36 -1.65 -0.68
C VAL A 105 2.17 -0.76 -1.05
N ARG A 106 1.01 -1.04 -0.43
CA ARG A 106 -0.13 -0.14 -0.43
C ARG A 106 -0.10 0.65 0.88
N ASP A 107 0.26 1.93 0.79
CA ASP A 107 0.33 2.82 1.95
C ASP A 107 -1.02 3.51 2.15
N CYS A 108 -1.63 3.28 3.32
CA CYS A 108 -2.98 3.73 3.68
C CYS A 108 -3.00 5.08 4.41
N GLY A 109 -1.92 5.83 4.30
CA GLY A 109 -1.87 7.19 4.81
C GLY A 109 -0.49 7.65 5.21
N ASP A 110 -0.06 8.76 4.63
CA ASP A 110 1.20 9.41 4.93
C ASP A 110 0.98 10.84 5.46
N GLN A 111 2.04 11.42 6.00
CA GLN A 111 2.05 12.82 6.43
C GLN A 111 2.30 13.72 5.23
N ASN A 112 1.36 14.64 4.95
CA ASN A 112 1.47 15.72 3.96
C ASN A 112 1.86 15.29 2.54
N GLY A 113 1.71 14.01 2.17
CA GLY A 113 2.01 13.51 0.82
C GLY A 113 3.49 13.23 0.56
N VAL A 114 4.31 13.05 1.60
CA VAL A 114 5.77 12.81 1.44
C VAL A 114 6.07 11.56 0.61
N LEU A 115 5.17 10.56 0.61
CA LEU A 115 5.38 9.33 -0.14
C LEU A 115 5.24 9.49 -1.66
N PHE A 116 4.57 10.53 -2.15
CA PHE A 116 4.57 10.82 -3.59
C PHE A 116 5.97 11.15 -4.10
N ALA A 117 6.77 11.90 -3.30
CA ALA A 117 8.17 12.17 -3.61
C ALA A 117 9.01 10.88 -3.52
N LEU A 118 8.77 10.01 -2.53
CA LEU A 118 9.46 8.74 -2.39
C LEU A 118 9.18 7.80 -3.57
N ARG A 119 7.92 7.65 -3.98
CA ARG A 119 7.55 6.89 -5.18
C ARG A 119 8.25 7.42 -6.44
N LYS A 120 8.30 8.74 -6.60
CA LYS A 120 9.02 9.36 -7.72
C LYS A 120 10.52 9.02 -7.69
N ALA A 121 11.16 9.04 -6.51
CA ALA A 121 12.56 8.69 -6.37
C ALA A 121 12.84 7.22 -6.74
N VAL A 122 11.95 6.29 -6.35
CA VAL A 122 12.06 4.87 -6.73
C VAL A 122 11.84 4.70 -8.24
N ASN A 123 10.82 5.34 -8.83
CA ASN A 123 10.55 5.26 -10.27
C ASN A 123 11.67 5.84 -11.14
N LEU A 124 12.44 6.78 -10.60
CA LEU A 124 13.64 7.35 -11.23
C LEU A 124 14.94 6.59 -10.92
N ALA A 125 14.84 5.45 -10.24
CA ALA A 125 15.99 4.64 -9.77
C ALA A 125 17.01 5.45 -8.93
N ILE A 126 16.57 6.50 -8.23
CA ILE A 126 17.38 7.21 -7.24
C ILE A 126 17.52 6.37 -5.97
N LEU A 127 16.47 5.60 -5.65
CA LEU A 127 16.42 4.67 -4.52
C LEU A 127 15.87 3.32 -4.97
N ASP A 128 16.42 2.24 -4.42
CA ASP A 128 15.80 0.92 -4.51
C ASP A 128 14.60 0.83 -3.57
N GLY A 129 13.46 0.37 -4.09
CA GLY A 129 12.23 0.25 -3.30
C GLY A 129 11.19 -0.65 -3.95
N PRO A 130 10.10 -0.96 -3.22
CA PRO A 130 8.97 -1.70 -3.76
C PRO A 130 8.15 -0.83 -4.71
N ARG A 131 7.23 -1.45 -5.44
CA ARG A 131 6.15 -0.73 -6.12
C ARG A 131 5.24 -0.09 -5.08
N PHE A 132 4.83 1.17 -5.30
CA PHE A 132 3.93 1.89 -4.41
C PHE A 132 2.53 2.05 -4.97
N ILE A 133 1.53 1.84 -4.11
CA ILE A 133 0.14 2.21 -4.29
C ILE A 133 -0.19 3.16 -3.14
N LEU A 134 -0.48 4.43 -3.43
CA LEU A 134 -0.52 5.51 -2.45
C LEU A 134 -1.87 6.23 -2.43
N CYS A 135 -2.33 6.61 -1.24
CA CYS A 135 -3.48 7.51 -1.07
C CYS A 135 -3.09 8.95 -0.66
N GLY A 136 -1.84 9.16 -0.23
CA GLY A 136 -1.42 10.40 0.41
C GLY A 136 -2.04 10.57 1.81
N PRO A 137 -2.14 11.80 2.33
CA PRO A 137 -2.80 12.05 3.62
C PRO A 137 -4.25 11.57 3.62
N PRO A 138 -4.65 10.68 4.56
CA PRO A 138 -6.03 10.17 4.62
C PRO A 138 -6.99 11.27 5.03
N LEU A 139 -8.19 11.29 4.47
CA LEU A 139 -9.21 12.26 4.85
C LEU A 139 -9.80 11.89 6.21
N THR A 140 -9.83 12.86 7.11
CA THR A 140 -10.39 12.72 8.45
C THR A 140 -11.12 14.02 8.88
N MET A 141 -12.06 13.91 9.79
CA MET A 141 -12.72 15.10 10.35
C MET A 141 -11.77 15.88 11.27
N THR A 142 -12.11 17.14 11.55
CA THR A 142 -11.42 17.94 12.57
C THR A 142 -11.37 17.20 13.92
N GLY A 143 -10.15 17.02 14.46
CA GLY A 143 -9.91 16.25 15.70
C GLY A 143 -10.12 14.74 15.57
N GLY A 144 -10.35 14.21 14.39
CA GLY A 144 -10.54 12.78 14.14
C GLY A 144 -9.26 11.97 14.22
N HIS A 145 -9.39 10.63 14.16
CA HIS A 145 -8.24 9.73 14.09
C HIS A 145 -7.35 10.05 12.89
N ALA A 146 -6.05 9.98 13.07
CA ALA A 146 -5.01 10.29 12.08
C ALA A 146 -5.00 11.76 11.56
N HIS A 147 -5.64 12.72 12.24
CA HIS A 147 -5.66 14.13 11.85
C HIS A 147 -4.26 14.74 11.70
N PHE A 148 -3.28 14.23 12.44
CA PHE A 148 -1.88 14.68 12.39
C PHE A 148 -1.21 14.43 11.02
N LEU A 149 -1.77 13.58 10.17
CA LEU A 149 -1.27 13.30 8.82
C LEU A 149 -1.64 14.38 7.78
N GLY A 150 -2.52 15.35 8.14
CA GLY A 150 -2.77 16.54 7.31
C GLY A 150 -3.92 16.44 6.31
N GLY A 151 -4.79 15.43 6.42
CA GLY A 151 -5.95 15.24 5.53
C GLY A 151 -7.28 15.74 6.11
N VAL A 152 -7.28 16.76 6.98
CA VAL A 152 -8.52 17.25 7.62
C VAL A 152 -9.46 17.88 6.60
N ALA A 153 -10.72 17.43 6.61
CA ALA A 153 -11.82 17.96 5.79
C ALA A 153 -13.16 17.68 6.44
N ASP A 154 -14.03 18.67 6.52
CA ASP A 154 -15.34 18.59 7.13
C ASP A 154 -16.44 18.96 6.12
N GLY A 155 -17.53 18.19 6.16
CA GLY A 155 -18.68 18.37 5.29
C GLY A 155 -18.46 17.95 3.82
N PRO A 156 -19.56 17.65 3.11
CA PRO A 156 -19.51 17.02 1.79
C PRO A 156 -18.73 17.81 0.72
N ALA A 157 -18.83 19.13 0.75
CA ALA A 157 -18.21 19.99 -0.27
C ALA A 157 -16.67 20.01 -0.13
N GLU A 158 -16.18 20.14 1.10
CA GLU A 158 -14.74 20.13 1.36
C GLU A 158 -14.12 18.75 1.10
N ILE A 159 -14.79 17.70 1.54
CA ILE A 159 -14.38 16.30 1.29
C ILE A 159 -14.24 16.06 -0.22
N ALA A 160 -15.25 16.40 -1.02
CA ALA A 160 -15.20 16.24 -2.47
C ALA A 160 -14.06 17.07 -3.12
N ARG A 161 -13.77 18.27 -2.59
CA ARG A 161 -12.63 19.09 -3.03
C ARG A 161 -11.30 18.41 -2.69
N MET A 162 -11.16 17.88 -1.47
CA MET A 162 -9.94 17.19 -1.04
C MET A 162 -9.70 15.88 -1.80
N VAL A 163 -10.75 15.10 -2.09
CA VAL A 163 -10.66 13.92 -2.95
C VAL A 163 -10.03 14.29 -4.31
N ARG A 164 -10.58 15.30 -5.00
CA ARG A 164 -10.03 15.74 -6.29
C ARG A 164 -8.58 16.23 -6.16
N ARG A 165 -8.24 16.87 -5.07
CA ARG A 165 -6.87 17.30 -4.78
C ARG A 165 -5.93 16.10 -4.64
N ARG A 166 -6.30 15.07 -3.87
CA ARG A 166 -5.48 13.85 -3.71
C ARG A 166 -5.25 13.15 -5.05
N ILE A 167 -6.27 13.05 -5.87
CA ILE A 167 -6.16 12.46 -7.21
C ILE A 167 -5.19 13.29 -8.08
N ALA A 168 -5.30 14.61 -8.06
CA ALA A 168 -4.40 15.49 -8.80
C ALA A 168 -2.94 15.43 -8.31
N GLU A 169 -2.72 15.15 -7.02
CA GLU A 169 -1.41 14.90 -6.42
C GLU A 169 -0.83 13.51 -6.79
N GLY A 170 -1.64 12.63 -7.39
CA GLY A 170 -1.25 11.31 -7.88
C GLY A 170 -1.63 10.15 -6.95
N ALA A 171 -2.68 10.29 -6.15
CA ALA A 171 -3.21 9.19 -5.38
C ALA A 171 -3.80 8.10 -6.29
N ASP A 172 -3.49 6.83 -5.98
CA ASP A 172 -4.01 5.66 -6.69
C ASP A 172 -5.37 5.23 -6.12
N PHE A 173 -5.68 5.61 -4.90
CA PHE A 173 -6.96 5.41 -4.20
C PHE A 173 -7.18 6.49 -3.16
N ILE A 174 -8.42 6.63 -2.70
CA ILE A 174 -8.77 7.55 -1.62
C ILE A 174 -8.92 6.79 -0.32
N LYS A 175 -8.30 7.29 0.75
CA LYS A 175 -8.47 6.78 2.12
C LYS A 175 -9.22 7.78 2.97
N LEU A 176 -10.29 7.31 3.63
CA LEU A 176 -11.01 8.06 4.66
C LEU A 176 -10.91 7.37 6.01
N ILE A 177 -11.13 8.14 7.06
CA ILE A 177 -11.20 7.69 8.45
C ILE A 177 -12.67 7.76 8.89
N GLY A 178 -13.36 6.63 8.84
CA GLY A 178 -14.81 6.55 9.13
C GLY A 178 -15.15 6.43 10.61
N THR A 179 -14.18 6.02 11.46
CA THR A 179 -14.35 5.98 12.93
C THR A 179 -13.11 6.48 13.64
N GLY A 180 -13.19 6.72 14.94
CA GLY A 180 -12.02 6.88 15.79
C GLY A 180 -11.11 5.63 15.76
N GLY A 181 -9.93 5.74 16.34
CA GLY A 181 -8.91 4.69 16.35
C GLY A 181 -7.90 4.86 17.47
N GLY A 182 -6.61 4.61 17.19
CA GLY A 182 -5.54 4.70 18.17
C GLY A 182 -5.03 6.11 18.48
N THR A 183 -5.54 7.16 17.83
CA THR A 183 -5.21 8.56 18.17
C THR A 183 -5.89 8.92 19.48
N PRO A 184 -5.19 9.53 20.46
CA PRO A 184 -5.81 10.00 21.70
C PRO A 184 -7.08 10.82 21.44
N ASP A 185 -8.01 10.78 22.39
CA ASP A 185 -9.29 11.47 22.36
C ASP A 185 -10.25 11.09 21.22
N THR A 186 -9.94 9.99 20.48
CA THR A 186 -10.82 9.41 19.48
C THR A 186 -11.33 8.05 19.92
N HIS A 187 -12.64 7.76 19.69
CA HIS A 187 -13.25 6.52 20.14
C HIS A 187 -13.61 5.60 18.95
N PRO A 188 -13.10 4.35 18.92
CA PRO A 188 -13.31 3.45 17.77
C PRO A 188 -14.77 3.17 17.41
N ALA A 189 -15.69 3.22 18.38
CA ALA A 189 -17.12 2.98 18.15
C ALA A 189 -17.88 4.20 17.58
N HIS A 190 -17.27 5.38 17.57
CA HIS A 190 -17.94 6.60 17.09
C HIS A 190 -17.62 6.82 15.59
N ALA A 191 -18.68 7.02 14.80
CA ALA A 191 -18.53 7.40 13.41
C ALA A 191 -17.95 8.82 13.31
N SER A 192 -16.90 8.97 12.50
CA SER A 192 -16.26 10.27 12.22
C SER A 192 -16.99 11.02 11.10
N TYR A 193 -17.52 10.28 10.14
CA TYR A 193 -18.25 10.83 8.99
C TYR A 193 -19.66 10.27 8.91
N SER A 194 -20.59 11.12 8.52
CA SER A 194 -21.95 10.72 8.13
C SER A 194 -21.94 10.00 6.78
N ARG A 195 -23.02 9.29 6.47
CA ARG A 195 -23.23 8.68 5.15
C ARG A 195 -23.12 9.69 4.01
N GLN A 196 -23.65 10.91 4.19
CA GLN A 196 -23.62 11.95 3.15
C GLN A 196 -22.19 12.43 2.85
N GLU A 197 -21.35 12.56 3.86
CA GLU A 197 -19.94 12.92 3.72
C GLU A 197 -19.16 11.84 2.98
N LEU A 198 -19.34 10.58 3.38
CA LEU A 198 -18.72 9.45 2.69
C LEU A 198 -19.21 9.32 1.24
N ALA A 199 -20.50 9.47 0.98
CA ALA A 199 -21.06 9.43 -0.37
C ALA A 199 -20.51 10.55 -1.27
N ALA A 200 -20.23 11.74 -0.71
CA ALA A 200 -19.57 12.81 -1.45
C ALA A 200 -18.15 12.46 -1.87
N ALA A 201 -17.39 11.77 -0.98
CA ALA A 201 -16.07 11.26 -1.32
C ALA A 201 -16.14 10.20 -2.43
N VAL A 202 -17.01 9.21 -2.28
CA VAL A 202 -17.22 8.13 -3.26
C VAL A 202 -17.59 8.70 -4.62
N SER A 203 -18.61 9.57 -4.67
CA SER A 203 -19.04 10.20 -5.92
C SER A 203 -17.93 11.01 -6.60
N ALA A 204 -17.10 11.72 -5.83
CA ALA A 204 -16.00 12.50 -6.38
C ALA A 204 -14.87 11.64 -6.93
N ALA A 205 -14.57 10.51 -6.28
CA ALA A 205 -13.51 9.58 -6.66
C ALA A 205 -13.94 8.70 -7.86
N HIS A 206 -15.12 8.09 -7.80
CA HIS A 206 -15.63 7.18 -8.84
C HIS A 206 -15.83 7.87 -10.20
N ARG A 207 -16.10 9.17 -10.25
CA ARG A 207 -16.12 9.94 -11.51
C ARG A 207 -14.78 9.96 -12.25
N LEU A 208 -13.71 9.60 -11.55
CA LEU A 208 -12.34 9.57 -12.06
C LEU A 208 -11.76 8.14 -11.99
N ASP A 209 -12.62 7.12 -11.84
CA ASP A 209 -12.28 5.70 -11.74
C ASP A 209 -11.28 5.38 -10.61
N VAL A 210 -11.31 6.20 -9.51
CA VAL A 210 -10.44 6.02 -8.36
C VAL A 210 -11.22 5.35 -7.23
N PRO A 211 -10.74 4.20 -6.69
CA PRO A 211 -11.41 3.48 -5.61
C PRO A 211 -11.27 4.20 -4.25
N VAL A 212 -12.24 3.92 -3.37
CA VAL A 212 -12.33 4.51 -2.04
C VAL A 212 -12.26 3.43 -0.97
N THR A 213 -11.37 3.59 0.01
CA THR A 213 -11.30 2.73 1.20
C THR A 213 -11.50 3.55 2.48
N VAL A 214 -12.09 2.93 3.49
CA VAL A 214 -12.43 3.60 4.75
C VAL A 214 -11.92 2.79 5.94
N HIS A 215 -11.20 3.44 6.87
CA HIS A 215 -10.93 2.89 8.19
C HIS A 215 -12.21 2.89 9.01
N CYS A 216 -12.70 1.74 9.43
CA CYS A 216 -13.82 1.59 10.35
C CYS A 216 -13.58 0.45 11.33
N ARG A 217 -13.86 0.69 12.62
CA ARG A 217 -13.83 -0.31 13.68
C ARG A 217 -15.18 -0.45 14.40
N GLY A 218 -16.00 0.59 14.37
CA GLY A 218 -17.32 0.60 15.00
C GLY A 218 -18.46 0.45 14.00
N THR A 219 -19.49 -0.30 14.39
CA THR A 219 -20.66 -0.58 13.56
C THR A 219 -21.29 0.67 12.90
N PRO A 220 -21.48 1.82 13.59
CA PRO A 220 -22.07 3.02 12.94
C PRO A 220 -21.24 3.51 11.73
N GLY A 221 -19.91 3.51 11.84
CA GLY A 221 -19.04 3.89 10.73
C GLY A 221 -19.07 2.88 9.59
N ILE A 222 -19.10 1.58 9.90
CA ILE A 222 -19.20 0.49 8.91
C ILE A 222 -20.52 0.62 8.13
N VAL A 223 -21.64 0.83 8.81
CA VAL A 223 -22.95 1.02 8.15
C VAL A 223 -22.94 2.24 7.25
N ASN A 224 -22.45 3.40 7.74
CA ASN A 224 -22.33 4.60 6.91
C ASN A 224 -21.46 4.37 5.67
N ALA A 225 -20.35 3.62 5.81
CA ALA A 225 -19.44 3.31 4.71
C ALA A 225 -20.10 2.41 3.65
N LEU A 226 -20.78 1.34 4.08
CA LEU A 226 -21.51 0.42 3.18
C LEU A 226 -22.62 1.16 2.42
N GLU A 227 -23.44 1.96 3.13
CA GLU A 227 -24.52 2.71 2.52
C GLU A 227 -24.02 3.85 1.59
N ALA A 228 -22.81 4.35 1.81
CA ALA A 228 -22.18 5.32 0.93
C ALA A 228 -21.57 4.69 -0.33
N GLY A 229 -21.44 3.36 -0.40
CA GLY A 229 -20.90 2.64 -1.55
C GLY A 229 -19.37 2.67 -1.64
N VAL A 230 -18.65 2.60 -0.51
CA VAL A 230 -17.19 2.48 -0.52
C VAL A 230 -16.75 1.13 -1.08
N ASP A 231 -15.60 1.08 -1.71
CA ASP A 231 -15.09 -0.14 -2.36
C ASP A 231 -14.45 -1.11 -1.36
N GLN A 232 -13.92 -0.58 -0.24
CA GLN A 232 -13.20 -1.38 0.75
C GLN A 232 -13.32 -0.78 2.15
N ILE A 233 -13.40 -1.66 3.17
CA ILE A 233 -13.34 -1.30 4.59
C ILE A 233 -12.08 -1.92 5.20
N GLU A 234 -11.33 -1.12 5.93
CA GLU A 234 -10.14 -1.53 6.68
C GLU A 234 -10.50 -1.83 8.13
N HIS A 235 -10.01 -2.92 8.68
CA HIS A 235 -10.12 -3.35 10.08
C HIS A 235 -11.51 -3.83 10.57
N ALA A 236 -12.53 -3.86 9.76
CA ALA A 236 -13.90 -4.27 10.14
C ALA A 236 -13.97 -5.64 10.80
#